data_470f520445972e52ba5c6b43251e3145
#
_entry.id   470f520445972e52ba5c6b43251e3145
#
_cell.length_a   1.000
_cell.length_b   1.000
_cell.length_c   1.000
_cell.angle_alpha   90.00
_cell.angle_beta   90.00
_cell.angle_gamma   90.00
#
_symmetry.space_group_name_H-M   'P 1'
#
loop_
_entity.id
_entity.type
_entity.pdbx_description
1 polymer ?
#
loop_
_entity_poly.entity_id
_entity_poly.type
_entity_poly.pdbx_seq_one_letter_code
_entity_poly.pdbx_strand_id
1 'polypeptide(L)'
;VIIMIGFTASTFDLLHAGHTLMLEEAKSHCDYLIVGLQIDPSIDRDTKNKPVQTVVERYLQLRACKYVDEIIPYATEKDLEDILSGMHIDIRILGVEYRDKDFTGRDICKKRDIEIYFNERDHRFSSSKLRELVCSAKK
;
A
#
# COMPACT_ATOMS: atom_id res chain seq x y z
N VAL A 1 -27.06 5.61 -5.20
CA VAL A 1 -25.91 4.79 -5.62
C VAL A 1 -24.94 4.67 -4.47
N ILE A 2 -24.65 3.44 -4.06
CA ILE A 2 -23.68 3.18 -2.99
C ILE A 2 -22.30 3.05 -3.62
N ILE A 3 -21.38 3.91 -3.20
CA ILE A 3 -20.00 3.87 -3.66
C ILE A 3 -19.15 3.21 -2.56
N MET A 4 -18.45 2.15 -2.94
CA MET A 4 -17.55 1.42 -2.05
C MET A 4 -16.16 2.08 -2.10
N ILE A 5 -15.69 2.58 -0.96
CA ILE A 5 -14.38 3.22 -0.87
C ILE A 5 -13.39 2.24 -0.28
N GLY A 6 -12.33 1.95 -1.02
CA GLY A 6 -11.25 1.08 -0.61
C GLY A 6 -9.99 1.85 -0.25
N PHE A 7 -9.17 1.26 0.61
CA PHE A 7 -7.92 1.82 1.05
C PHE A 7 -6.83 0.77 1.11
N THR A 8 -5.66 1.09 0.58
CA THR A 8 -4.45 0.30 0.75
C THR A 8 -3.28 1.25 0.97
N ALA A 9 -2.26 0.80 1.67
CA ALA A 9 -1.10 1.63 1.99
C ALA A 9 0.19 0.85 1.86
N SER A 10 1.20 1.49 1.31
CA SER A 10 2.55 0.93 1.20
C SER A 10 3.54 2.04 0.82
N THR A 11 4.81 1.69 0.76
CA THR A 11 5.89 2.58 0.34
C THR A 11 5.90 2.79 -1.18
N PHE A 12 5.52 1.76 -1.94
CA PHE A 12 5.51 1.78 -3.41
C PHE A 12 6.86 2.21 -4.00
N ASP A 13 7.95 1.76 -3.39
CA ASP A 13 9.29 2.04 -3.86
C ASP A 13 9.61 1.16 -5.07
N LEU A 14 10.23 1.75 -6.10
CA LEU A 14 10.57 1.03 -7.33
C LEU A 14 9.34 0.35 -7.93
N LEU A 15 8.33 1.13 -8.25
CA LEU A 15 7.04 0.62 -8.77
C LEU A 15 7.26 -0.42 -9.87
N HIS A 16 6.65 -1.58 -9.71
CA HIS A 16 6.86 -2.72 -10.60
C HIS A 16 5.53 -3.46 -10.86
N ALA A 17 5.62 -4.53 -11.67
CA ALA A 17 4.45 -5.31 -12.06
C ALA A 17 3.65 -5.85 -10.86
N GLY A 18 4.34 -6.24 -9.80
CA GLY A 18 3.68 -6.73 -8.57
C GLY A 18 2.81 -5.67 -7.93
N HIS A 19 3.27 -4.43 -7.87
CA HIS A 19 2.46 -3.31 -7.37
C HIS A 19 1.23 -3.09 -8.23
N THR A 20 1.39 -3.12 -9.55
CA THR A 20 0.29 -2.92 -10.49
C THR A 20 -0.78 -4.00 -10.34
N LEU A 21 -0.37 -5.26 -10.23
CA LEU A 21 -1.30 -6.37 -10.02
C LEU A 21 -2.04 -6.26 -8.70
N MET A 22 -1.34 -5.86 -7.64
CA MET A 22 -1.95 -5.64 -6.33
C MET A 22 -2.98 -4.52 -6.38
N LEU A 23 -2.66 -3.41 -7.05
CA LEU A 23 -3.57 -2.28 -7.19
C LEU A 23 -4.79 -2.63 -8.05
N GLU A 24 -4.60 -3.43 -9.10
CA GLU A 24 -5.71 -3.94 -9.91
C GLU A 24 -6.66 -4.78 -9.06
N GLU A 25 -6.13 -5.69 -8.27
CA GLU A 25 -6.93 -6.53 -7.39
C GLU A 25 -7.66 -5.68 -6.34
N ALA A 26 -6.97 -4.73 -5.72
CA ALA A 26 -7.57 -3.82 -4.75
C ALA A 26 -8.74 -3.04 -5.36
N LYS A 27 -8.54 -2.48 -6.56
CA LYS A 27 -9.57 -1.72 -7.25
C LYS A 27 -10.78 -2.59 -7.62
N SER A 28 -10.57 -3.87 -7.87
CA SER A 28 -11.68 -4.78 -8.20
C SER A 28 -12.65 -5.00 -7.04
N HIS A 29 -12.25 -4.64 -5.82
CA HIS A 29 -13.07 -4.78 -4.61
C HIS A 29 -13.71 -3.47 -4.16
N CYS A 30 -13.55 -2.39 -4.92
CA CYS A 30 -14.12 -1.09 -4.56
C CYS A 30 -14.39 -0.26 -5.81
N ASP A 31 -15.09 0.83 -5.63
CA ASP A 31 -15.40 1.78 -6.72
C ASP A 31 -14.40 2.92 -6.77
N TYR A 32 -13.86 3.29 -5.61
CA TYR A 32 -12.92 4.39 -5.46
C TYR A 32 -11.77 3.93 -4.56
N LEU A 33 -10.55 3.92 -5.08
CA LEU A 33 -9.39 3.42 -4.34
C LEU A 33 -8.51 4.56 -3.86
N ILE A 34 -8.39 4.69 -2.55
CA ILE A 34 -7.48 5.61 -1.88
C ILE A 34 -6.20 4.83 -1.54
N VAL A 35 -5.06 5.39 -1.91
CA VAL A 35 -3.76 4.77 -1.66
C VAL A 35 -2.97 5.64 -0.69
N GLY A 36 -2.60 5.05 0.44
CA GLY A 36 -1.68 5.67 1.39
C GLY A 36 -0.24 5.47 0.93
N LEU A 37 0.48 6.55 0.72
CA LEU A 37 1.88 6.52 0.30
C LEU A 37 2.79 6.83 1.47
N GLN A 38 3.45 5.82 2.00
CA GLN A 38 4.34 5.97 3.14
C GLN A 38 5.63 6.67 2.72
N ILE A 39 5.96 7.75 3.41
CA ILE A 39 7.13 8.56 3.07
C ILE A 39 8.42 7.79 3.32
N ASP A 40 8.58 7.23 4.52
CA ASP A 40 9.78 6.47 4.89
C ASP A 40 9.46 5.50 6.04
N PRO A 41 9.35 4.19 5.76
CA PRO A 41 9.03 3.21 6.81
C PRO A 41 10.12 3.06 7.86
N SER A 42 11.35 3.50 7.59
CA SER A 42 12.45 3.42 8.56
C SER A 42 12.30 4.40 9.72
N ILE A 43 11.42 5.40 9.62
CA ILE A 43 11.16 6.35 10.71
C ILE A 43 10.59 5.62 11.93
N ASP A 44 9.62 4.72 11.72
CA ASP A 44 8.99 3.97 12.80
C ASP A 44 9.62 2.59 13.05
N ARG A 45 10.34 2.06 12.07
CA ARG A 45 10.88 0.70 12.12
C ARG A 45 12.30 0.68 11.59
N ASP A 46 13.27 0.60 12.49
CA ASP A 46 14.71 0.56 12.16
C ASP A 46 15.09 -0.59 11.23
N THR A 47 14.31 -1.68 11.26
CA THR A 47 14.53 -2.85 10.41
C THR A 47 14.10 -2.65 8.96
N LYS A 48 13.35 -1.59 8.67
CA LYS A 48 12.90 -1.29 7.31
C LYS A 48 13.93 -0.46 6.57
N ASN A 49 14.10 -0.74 5.28
CA ASN A 49 14.99 0.02 4.42
C ASN A 49 14.39 1.37 4.07
N LYS A 50 15.25 2.37 3.96
CA LYS A 50 14.88 3.65 3.37
C LYS A 50 14.49 3.42 1.91
N PRO A 51 13.44 4.11 1.41
CA PRO A 51 13.13 4.05 -0.01
C PRO A 51 14.28 4.55 -0.87
N VAL A 52 14.48 3.90 -2.00
CA VAL A 52 15.47 4.32 -3.00
C VAL A 52 15.00 5.59 -3.70
N GLN A 53 13.71 5.64 -4.03
CA GLN A 53 13.12 6.79 -4.72
C GLN A 53 12.57 7.80 -3.71
N THR A 54 12.59 9.07 -4.10
CA THR A 54 11.99 10.13 -3.30
C THR A 54 10.46 9.95 -3.25
N VAL A 55 9.82 10.57 -2.28
CA VAL A 55 8.35 10.53 -2.20
C VAL A 55 7.71 11.15 -3.43
N VAL A 56 8.33 12.17 -4.02
CA VAL A 56 7.83 12.82 -5.23
C VAL A 56 7.88 11.87 -6.42
N GLU A 57 8.99 11.16 -6.60
CA GLU A 57 9.12 10.17 -7.67
C GLU A 57 8.06 9.07 -7.54
N ARG A 58 7.89 8.56 -6.33
CA ARG A 58 6.90 7.51 -6.05
C ARG A 58 5.47 8.01 -6.25
N TYR A 59 5.19 9.23 -5.84
CA TYR A 59 3.90 9.88 -6.05
C TYR A 59 3.56 10.00 -7.54
N LEU A 60 4.50 10.50 -8.34
CA LEU A 60 4.28 10.69 -9.78
C LEU A 60 4.01 9.37 -10.49
N GLN A 61 4.76 8.32 -10.14
CA GLN A 61 4.55 6.98 -10.72
C GLN A 61 3.20 6.40 -10.31
N LEU A 62 2.87 6.49 -9.03
CA LEU A 62 1.62 5.97 -8.49
C LEU A 62 0.40 6.68 -9.07
N ARG A 63 0.50 7.99 -9.25
CA ARG A 63 -0.56 8.80 -9.84
C ARG A 63 -0.88 8.38 -11.28
N ALA A 64 0.10 7.88 -12.01
CA ALA A 64 -0.09 7.42 -13.38
C ALA A 64 -0.80 6.06 -13.47
N CYS A 65 -0.95 5.34 -12.36
CA CYS A 65 -1.62 4.06 -12.35
C CYS A 65 -3.14 4.26 -12.46
N LYS A 66 -3.74 3.62 -13.45
CA LYS A 66 -5.17 3.80 -13.73
C LYS A 66 -6.10 3.28 -12.63
N TYR A 67 -5.59 2.44 -11.74
CA TYR A 67 -6.40 1.86 -10.64
C TYR A 67 -6.46 2.75 -9.40
N VAL A 68 -5.63 3.79 -9.34
CA VAL A 68 -5.52 4.68 -8.18
C VAL A 68 -6.36 5.92 -8.40
N ASP A 69 -7.28 6.19 -7.48
CA ASP A 69 -8.16 7.36 -7.56
C ASP A 69 -7.67 8.51 -6.70
N GLU A 70 -7.04 8.21 -5.56
CA GLU A 70 -6.56 9.24 -4.64
C GLU A 70 -5.30 8.75 -3.93
N ILE A 71 -4.35 9.65 -3.68
CA ILE A 71 -3.12 9.32 -2.96
C ILE A 71 -3.02 10.23 -1.74
N ILE A 72 -2.75 9.62 -0.58
CA ILE A 72 -2.53 10.34 0.67
C ILE A 72 -1.14 9.99 1.19
N PRO A 73 -0.17 10.91 1.12
CA PRO A 73 1.13 10.67 1.75
C PRO A 73 1.00 10.67 3.28
N TYR A 74 1.73 9.80 3.95
CA TYR A 74 1.77 9.76 5.40
C TYR A 74 3.16 9.38 5.89
N ALA A 75 3.54 9.85 7.09
CA ALA A 75 4.89 9.66 7.62
C ALA A 75 4.98 8.47 8.57
N THR A 76 4.04 8.36 9.51
CA THR A 76 4.14 7.41 10.63
C THR A 76 2.95 6.44 10.67
N GLU A 77 3.12 5.37 11.44
CA GLU A 77 2.01 4.43 11.68
C GLU A 77 0.85 5.12 12.43
N LYS A 78 1.15 6.13 13.23
CA LYS A 78 0.11 6.94 13.86
C LYS A 78 -0.69 7.73 12.83
N ASP A 79 -0.05 8.27 11.81
CA ASP A 79 -0.74 8.92 10.70
C ASP A 79 -1.70 7.95 10.01
N LEU A 80 -1.26 6.70 9.83
CA LEU A 80 -2.09 5.66 9.25
C LEU A 80 -3.33 5.37 10.10
N GLU A 81 -3.15 5.32 11.41
CA GLU A 81 -4.29 5.18 12.34
C GLU A 81 -5.25 6.35 12.22
N ASP A 82 -4.74 7.58 12.07
CA ASP A 82 -5.55 8.78 11.91
C ASP A 82 -6.35 8.74 10.59
N ILE A 83 -5.75 8.25 9.51
CA ILE A 83 -6.46 8.06 8.24
C ILE A 83 -7.62 7.08 8.43
N LEU A 84 -7.34 5.93 9.05
CA LEU A 84 -8.37 4.90 9.27
C LEU A 84 -9.47 5.36 10.23
N SER A 85 -9.16 6.27 11.14
CA SER A 85 -10.12 6.80 12.11
C SER A 85 -10.95 7.95 11.56
N GLY A 86 -10.37 8.77 10.69
CA GLY A 86 -10.97 10.02 10.25
C GLY A 86 -11.59 10.00 8.86
N MET A 87 -11.22 9.08 8.00
CA MET A 87 -11.71 9.02 6.63
C MET A 87 -12.78 7.96 6.45
N HIS A 88 -13.69 8.19 5.50
CA HIS A 88 -14.68 7.17 5.15
C HIS A 88 -14.02 6.08 4.32
N ILE A 89 -13.90 4.90 4.88
CA ILE A 89 -13.32 3.72 4.22
C ILE A 89 -14.25 2.54 4.48
N ASP A 90 -14.63 1.84 3.43
CA ASP A 90 -15.51 0.68 3.52
C ASP A 90 -14.71 -0.63 3.58
N ILE A 91 -13.60 -0.69 2.85
CA ILE A 91 -12.77 -1.89 2.78
C ILE A 91 -11.29 -1.51 2.76
N ARG A 92 -10.51 -2.20 3.58
CA ARG A 92 -9.05 -2.07 3.61
C ARG A 92 -8.42 -3.29 2.98
N ILE A 93 -7.49 -3.06 2.05
CA ILE A 93 -6.79 -4.13 1.36
C ILE A 93 -5.36 -4.23 1.89
N LEU A 94 -4.97 -5.41 2.30
CA LEU A 94 -3.66 -5.72 2.85
C LEU A 94 -3.02 -6.87 2.07
N GLY A 95 -1.70 -6.99 2.12
CA GLY A 95 -1.01 -8.15 1.59
C GLY A 95 -1.39 -9.43 2.34
N VAL A 96 -1.39 -10.56 1.65
CA VAL A 96 -1.75 -11.86 2.25
C VAL A 96 -0.87 -12.24 3.43
N GLU A 97 0.37 -11.73 3.47
CA GLU A 97 1.32 -11.97 4.57
C GLU A 97 0.83 -11.43 5.92
N TYR A 98 -0.12 -10.51 5.91
CA TYR A 98 -0.69 -9.93 7.14
C TYR A 98 -1.87 -10.72 7.68
N ARG A 99 -2.32 -11.77 7.01
CA ARG A 99 -3.49 -12.56 7.47
C ARG A 99 -3.27 -13.15 8.86
N ASP A 100 -2.09 -13.68 9.11
CA ASP A 100 -1.73 -14.34 10.37
C ASP A 100 -0.84 -13.49 11.27
N LYS A 101 -0.70 -12.20 10.97
CA LYS A 101 0.09 -11.25 11.75
C LYS A 101 -0.81 -10.13 12.23
N ASP A 102 -0.37 -9.46 13.29
CA ASP A 102 -0.99 -8.20 13.67
C ASP A 102 -0.51 -7.09 12.72
N PHE A 103 -1.35 -6.08 12.54
CA PHE A 103 -1.05 -4.95 11.67
C PHE A 103 -1.67 -3.68 12.22
N THR A 104 -1.09 -2.54 11.85
CA THR A 104 -1.54 -1.23 12.30
C THR A 104 -3.00 -0.99 11.92
N GLY A 105 -3.80 -0.60 12.92
CA GLY A 105 -5.18 -0.22 12.70
C GLY A 105 -6.18 -1.37 12.66
N ARG A 106 -5.78 -2.59 13.02
CA ARG A 106 -6.72 -3.74 13.06
C ARG A 106 -7.93 -3.42 13.95
N ASP A 107 -7.68 -2.90 15.15
CA ASP A 107 -8.76 -2.58 16.11
C ASP A 107 -9.66 -1.46 15.59
N ILE A 108 -9.09 -0.48 14.92
CA ILE A 108 -9.85 0.64 14.33
C ILE A 108 -10.78 0.12 13.24
N CYS A 109 -10.28 -0.76 12.37
CA CYS A 109 -11.08 -1.36 11.31
C CYS A 109 -12.25 -2.17 11.89
N LYS A 110 -11.99 -2.96 12.93
CA LYS A 110 -13.02 -3.73 13.61
C LYS A 110 -14.09 -2.82 14.23
N LYS A 111 -13.66 -1.77 14.93
CA LYS A 111 -14.54 -0.83 15.60
C LYS A 111 -15.42 -0.04 14.63
N ARG A 112 -14.89 0.29 13.46
CA ARG A 112 -15.58 1.09 12.44
C ARG A 112 -16.24 0.26 11.35
N ASP A 113 -16.28 -1.06 11.48
CA ASP A 113 -16.83 -1.97 10.48
C ASP A 113 -16.17 -1.83 9.10
N ILE A 114 -14.86 -1.56 9.09
CA ILE A 114 -14.10 -1.58 7.87
C ILE A 114 -13.76 -3.03 7.53
N GLU A 115 -14.24 -3.52 6.40
CA GLU A 115 -13.96 -4.86 5.93
C GLU A 115 -12.47 -4.98 5.58
N ILE A 116 -11.86 -6.13 5.84
CA ILE A 116 -10.46 -6.38 5.50
C ILE A 116 -10.40 -7.45 4.42
N TYR A 117 -9.73 -7.14 3.32
CA TYR A 117 -9.45 -8.08 2.25
C TYR A 117 -7.95 -8.28 2.13
N PHE A 118 -7.52 -9.52 2.05
CA PHE A 118 -6.10 -9.86 1.87
C PHE A 118 -5.83 -10.19 0.42
N ASN A 119 -4.95 -9.40 -0.21
CA ASN A 119 -4.52 -9.63 -1.59
C ASN A 119 -3.84 -10.97 -1.75
N GLU A 120 -4.19 -11.66 -2.81
CA GLU A 120 -3.50 -12.87 -3.21
C GLU A 120 -2.15 -12.51 -3.86
N ARG A 121 -1.10 -13.24 -3.51
CA ARG A 121 0.22 -13.03 -4.10
C ARG A 121 0.66 -14.30 -4.80
N ASP A 122 0.19 -14.47 -6.01
CA ASP A 122 0.48 -15.63 -6.87
C ASP A 122 1.54 -15.33 -7.94
N HIS A 123 2.32 -14.24 -7.75
CA HIS A 123 3.37 -13.83 -8.68
C HIS A 123 4.72 -13.72 -7.97
N ARG A 124 5.80 -13.67 -8.76
CA ARG A 124 7.19 -13.60 -8.29
C ARG A 124 7.74 -12.18 -8.18
N PHE A 125 6.96 -11.17 -8.54
CA PHE A 125 7.45 -9.80 -8.62
C PHE A 125 7.62 -9.16 -7.24
N SER A 126 8.77 -8.54 -7.00
CA SER A 126 9.03 -7.80 -5.75
C SER A 126 10.14 -6.78 -5.96
N SER A 127 10.14 -5.73 -5.13
CA SER A 127 11.20 -4.71 -5.13
C SER A 127 12.54 -5.31 -4.72
N SER A 128 12.53 -6.21 -3.74
CA SER A 128 13.76 -6.89 -3.28
C SER A 128 14.40 -7.71 -4.41
N LYS A 129 13.57 -8.43 -5.17
CA LYS A 129 14.05 -9.23 -6.30
C LYS A 129 14.62 -8.34 -7.39
N LEU A 130 14.00 -7.22 -7.68
CA LEU A 130 14.52 -6.25 -8.65
C LEU A 130 15.86 -5.67 -8.22
N ARG A 131 16.00 -5.33 -6.93
CA ARG A 131 17.27 -4.84 -6.39
C ARG A 131 18.39 -5.85 -6.57
N GLU A 132 18.13 -7.12 -6.28
CA GLU A 132 19.09 -8.21 -6.50
C GLU A 132 19.50 -8.31 -7.94
N LEU A 133 18.55 -8.30 -8.87
CA LEU A 133 18.82 -8.41 -10.30
C LEU A 133 19.65 -7.24 -10.82
N VAL A 134 19.38 -6.03 -10.36
CA VAL A 134 20.15 -4.84 -10.73
C VAL A 134 21.58 -4.94 -10.19
N CYS A 135 21.75 -5.33 -8.93
CA CYS A 135 23.08 -5.46 -8.31
C CYS A 135 23.93 -6.55 -8.96
N SER A 136 23.31 -7.63 -9.44
CA SER A 136 24.00 -8.76 -10.09
C SER A 136 24.20 -8.56 -11.58
N ALA A 137 23.59 -7.57 -12.20
CA ALA A 137 23.70 -7.30 -13.63
C ALA A 137 25.12 -6.87 -13.98
N LYS A 138 25.69 -7.50 -15.02
CA LYS A 138 27.00 -7.11 -15.57
C LYS A 138 26.82 -5.94 -16.51
N LYS A 139 27.71 -5.00 -16.41
CA LYS A 139 27.74 -3.88 -17.36
C LYS A 139 28.39 -4.30 -18.65
#